data_bcffa002a8da19b7e975fa3277ca2bb8
#
_entry.id   bcffa002a8da19b7e975fa3277ca2bb8
#
_cell.length_a   1.000
_cell.length_b   1.000
_cell.length_c   1.000
_cell.angle_alpha   90.00
_cell.angle_beta   90.00
_cell.angle_gamma   90.00
#
_symmetry.space_group_name_H-M   'P 1'
#
loop_
_entity.id
_entity.type
_entity.pdbx_description
1 polymer ?
#
loop_
_entity_poly.entity_id
_entity_poly.type
_entity_poly.pdbx_seq_one_letter_code
_entity_poly.pdbx_strand_id
1 'polypeptide(L)'
;MDRSDETAGSLLRRARHGAGISQAELAFRASVAQSVISAYEAGRRQPSLPTLARLIDAAGCDLVVDIQQQPPELSRLSGPIGRQVRRKRRDLVAAAAAHNVTNLRVFGSVARGEDQPDSDVDLLVDLPPHMGLLGLGRVQAELEAILGTTVDLVPASDLKPAVRARAERDLVAL
;
A
#
# COMPACT_ATOMS: atom_id res chain seq x y z
N MET A 1 11.54 -1.14 -0.57
CA MET A 1 11.17 -1.82 -1.83
C MET A 1 9.69 -2.13 -1.71
N ASP A 2 8.89 -1.35 -2.39
CA ASP A 2 7.44 -1.36 -2.27
C ASP A 2 6.85 -2.71 -2.71
N ARG A 3 6.09 -3.33 -1.80
CA ARG A 3 5.38 -4.60 -2.07
C ARG A 3 4.00 -4.41 -2.69
N SER A 4 3.53 -3.17 -2.78
CA SER A 4 2.16 -2.84 -3.20
C SER A 4 1.95 -2.93 -4.70
N ASP A 5 3.01 -2.78 -5.51
CA ASP A 5 2.98 -2.87 -6.96
C ASP A 5 3.53 -4.22 -7.50
N GLU A 6 3.66 -5.21 -6.63
CA GLU A 6 4.24 -6.49 -7.02
C GLU A 6 3.23 -7.30 -7.86
N THR A 7 3.39 -7.21 -9.18
CA THR A 7 2.57 -7.97 -10.13
C THR A 7 3.02 -9.43 -10.23
N ALA A 8 2.14 -10.31 -10.68
CA ALA A 8 2.51 -11.71 -10.93
C ALA A 8 3.73 -11.84 -11.88
N GLY A 9 3.84 -10.92 -12.86
CA GLY A 9 4.99 -10.88 -13.77
C GLY A 9 6.29 -10.46 -13.10
N SER A 10 6.24 -9.49 -12.17
CA SER A 10 7.42 -9.06 -11.41
C SER A 10 7.89 -10.15 -10.44
N LEU A 11 6.95 -10.85 -9.78
CA LEU A 11 7.25 -12.00 -8.94
C LEU A 11 7.94 -13.11 -9.72
N LEU A 12 7.39 -13.47 -10.88
CA LEU A 12 7.97 -14.50 -11.75
C LEU A 12 9.39 -14.13 -12.22
N ARG A 13 9.57 -12.88 -12.66
CA ARG A 13 10.88 -12.35 -13.08
C ARG A 13 11.87 -12.40 -11.92
N ARG A 14 11.47 -12.02 -10.71
CA ARG A 14 12.32 -12.05 -9.51
C ARG A 14 12.75 -13.49 -9.18
N ALA A 15 11.83 -14.46 -9.17
CA ALA A 15 12.13 -15.85 -8.91
C ALA A 15 13.13 -16.40 -9.94
N ARG A 16 12.89 -16.15 -11.24
CA ARG A 16 13.80 -16.58 -12.32
C ARG A 16 15.19 -15.97 -12.21
N HIS A 17 15.29 -14.66 -11.95
CA HIS A 17 16.60 -13.99 -11.78
C HIS A 17 17.32 -14.49 -10.53
N GLY A 18 16.61 -14.71 -9.42
CA GLY A 18 17.19 -15.27 -8.20
C GLY A 18 17.77 -16.68 -8.43
N ALA A 19 17.15 -17.47 -9.31
CA ALA A 19 17.63 -18.78 -9.71
C ALA A 19 18.74 -18.73 -10.79
N GLY A 20 19.08 -17.57 -11.34
CA GLY A 20 20.10 -17.40 -12.37
C GLY A 20 19.77 -18.04 -13.73
N ILE A 21 18.47 -18.30 -14.02
CA ILE A 21 18.05 -19.00 -15.24
C ILE A 21 17.44 -18.06 -16.29
N SER A 22 17.52 -18.43 -17.57
CA SER A 22 16.91 -17.71 -18.68
C SER A 22 15.40 -17.95 -18.77
N GLN A 23 14.68 -17.11 -19.53
CA GLN A 23 13.26 -17.35 -19.84
C GLN A 23 13.04 -18.68 -20.58
N ALA A 24 13.97 -19.06 -21.44
CA ALA A 24 13.91 -20.31 -22.17
C ALA A 24 14.09 -21.53 -21.24
N GLU A 25 15.02 -21.44 -20.32
CA GLU A 25 15.25 -22.48 -19.31
C GLU A 25 14.06 -22.65 -18.38
N LEU A 26 13.48 -21.54 -17.88
CA LEU A 26 12.27 -21.59 -17.07
C LEU A 26 11.09 -22.20 -17.84
N ALA A 27 10.94 -21.82 -19.10
CA ALA A 27 9.88 -22.35 -19.96
C ALA A 27 10.02 -23.87 -20.17
N PHE A 28 11.25 -24.35 -20.38
CA PHE A 28 11.56 -25.77 -20.49
C PHE A 28 11.20 -26.52 -19.19
N ARG A 29 11.65 -26.04 -18.02
CA ARG A 29 11.35 -26.66 -16.73
C ARG A 29 9.85 -26.69 -16.42
N ALA A 30 9.14 -25.62 -16.78
CA ALA A 30 7.70 -25.49 -16.55
C ALA A 30 6.84 -26.14 -17.64
N SER A 31 7.44 -26.73 -18.69
CA SER A 31 6.76 -27.32 -19.85
C SER A 31 5.80 -26.36 -20.55
N VAL A 32 6.24 -25.12 -20.77
CA VAL A 32 5.48 -24.07 -21.49
C VAL A 32 6.34 -23.45 -22.59
N ALA A 33 5.73 -22.72 -23.54
CA ALA A 33 6.49 -21.98 -24.53
C ALA A 33 7.19 -20.75 -23.89
N GLN A 34 8.41 -20.43 -24.33
CA GLN A 34 9.16 -19.26 -23.85
C GLN A 34 8.38 -17.94 -24.02
N SER A 35 7.59 -17.82 -25.11
CA SER A 35 6.71 -16.67 -25.36
C SER A 35 5.67 -16.45 -24.25
N VAL A 36 5.24 -17.51 -23.56
CA VAL A 36 4.31 -17.42 -22.41
C VAL A 36 5.01 -16.78 -21.23
N ILE A 37 6.23 -17.22 -20.89
CA ILE A 37 7.02 -16.59 -19.81
C ILE A 37 7.28 -15.12 -20.13
N SER A 38 7.71 -14.80 -21.35
CA SER A 38 7.90 -13.42 -21.81
C SER A 38 6.63 -12.57 -21.67
N ALA A 39 5.47 -13.11 -22.06
CA ALA A 39 4.20 -12.39 -21.97
C ALA A 39 3.79 -12.10 -20.52
N TYR A 40 4.01 -13.04 -19.59
CA TYR A 40 3.73 -12.84 -18.17
C TYR A 40 4.69 -11.83 -17.54
N GLU A 41 6.00 -11.95 -17.78
CA GLU A 41 6.99 -11.02 -17.23
C GLU A 41 6.86 -9.59 -17.77
N ALA A 42 6.36 -9.43 -19.00
CA ALA A 42 6.07 -8.14 -19.61
C ALA A 42 4.70 -7.56 -19.22
N GLY A 43 3.91 -8.27 -18.40
CA GLY A 43 2.57 -7.83 -17.99
C GLY A 43 1.51 -7.88 -19.09
N ARG A 44 1.84 -8.41 -20.29
CA ARG A 44 0.89 -8.54 -21.42
C ARG A 44 -0.21 -9.59 -21.16
N ARG A 45 0.06 -10.52 -20.25
CA ARG A 45 -0.89 -11.53 -19.76
C ARG A 45 -0.70 -11.70 -18.26
N GLN A 46 -1.77 -12.07 -17.56
CA GLN A 46 -1.75 -12.38 -16.14
C GLN A 46 -1.91 -13.90 -15.95
N PRO A 47 -0.99 -14.58 -15.26
CA PRO A 47 -1.17 -15.98 -14.88
C PRO A 47 -2.21 -16.07 -13.76
N SER A 48 -2.99 -17.17 -13.72
CA SER A 48 -3.76 -17.52 -12.53
C SER A 48 -2.82 -17.86 -11.37
N LEU A 49 -3.30 -17.77 -10.11
CA LEU A 49 -2.49 -18.10 -8.94
C LEU A 49 -1.88 -19.52 -9.00
N PRO A 50 -2.64 -20.59 -9.39
CA PRO A 50 -2.05 -21.91 -9.56
C PRO A 50 -0.97 -21.96 -10.66
N THR A 51 -1.16 -21.22 -11.75
CA THR A 51 -0.17 -21.12 -12.81
C THR A 51 1.11 -20.42 -12.32
N LEU A 52 0.95 -19.32 -11.59
CA LEU A 52 2.09 -18.59 -11.02
C LEU A 52 2.88 -19.46 -10.04
N ALA A 53 2.19 -20.17 -9.14
CA ALA A 53 2.83 -21.07 -8.18
C ALA A 53 3.65 -22.14 -8.89
N ARG A 54 3.09 -22.79 -9.89
CA ARG A 54 3.81 -23.81 -10.70
C ARG A 54 5.04 -23.25 -11.43
N LEU A 55 4.97 -22.02 -11.94
CA LEU A 55 6.09 -21.37 -12.62
C LEU A 55 7.19 -20.97 -11.64
N ILE A 56 6.83 -20.51 -10.44
CA ILE A 56 7.76 -20.16 -9.37
C ILE A 56 8.44 -21.42 -8.82
N ASP A 57 7.69 -22.51 -8.64
CA ASP A 57 8.24 -23.83 -8.28
C ASP A 57 9.25 -24.34 -9.32
N ALA A 58 8.96 -24.21 -10.61
CA ALA A 58 9.89 -24.54 -11.71
C ALA A 58 11.17 -23.68 -11.69
N ALA A 59 11.16 -22.52 -11.07
CA ALA A 59 12.35 -21.70 -10.81
C ALA A 59 13.09 -22.13 -9.53
N GLY A 60 12.59 -23.13 -8.79
CA GLY A 60 13.17 -23.57 -7.51
C GLY A 60 12.85 -22.67 -6.34
N CYS A 61 11.72 -21.97 -6.37
CA CYS A 61 11.24 -21.08 -5.33
C CYS A 61 9.83 -21.48 -4.87
N ASP A 62 9.48 -21.15 -3.62
CA ASP A 62 8.13 -21.32 -3.11
C ASP A 62 7.36 -20.00 -3.19
N LEU A 63 6.11 -20.08 -3.68
CA LEU A 63 5.16 -18.96 -3.62
C LEU A 63 4.36 -19.04 -2.33
N VAL A 64 4.63 -18.14 -1.39
CA VAL A 64 3.84 -17.99 -0.16
C VAL A 64 2.81 -16.88 -0.36
N VAL A 65 1.53 -17.21 -0.18
CA VAL A 65 0.42 -16.24 -0.21
C VAL A 65 -0.22 -16.22 1.16
N ASP A 66 -0.25 -15.05 1.78
CA ASP A 66 -0.87 -14.82 3.08
C ASP A 66 -2.10 -13.93 2.96
N ILE A 67 -3.18 -14.29 3.69
CA ILE A 67 -4.42 -13.52 3.78
C ILE A 67 -4.50 -12.91 5.17
N GLN A 68 -4.30 -11.61 5.25
CA GLN A 68 -4.42 -10.88 6.51
C GLN A 68 -5.81 -10.23 6.61
N GLN A 69 -6.45 -10.44 7.75
CA GLN A 69 -7.69 -9.73 8.07
C GLN A 69 -7.39 -8.24 8.28
N GLN A 70 -8.18 -7.39 7.66
CA GLN A 70 -8.12 -5.95 7.92
C GLN A 70 -8.86 -5.63 9.22
N PRO A 71 -8.40 -4.65 10.02
CA PRO A 71 -9.16 -4.15 11.15
C PRO A 71 -10.58 -3.75 10.72
N PRO A 72 -11.62 -4.12 11.50
CA PRO A 72 -13.02 -3.87 11.13
C PRO A 72 -13.32 -2.39 10.91
N GLU A 73 -12.62 -1.50 11.61
CA GLU A 73 -12.76 -0.05 11.46
C GLU A 73 -12.41 0.45 10.05
N LEU A 74 -11.49 -0.22 9.36
CA LEU A 74 -11.14 0.13 7.97
C LEU A 74 -12.31 -0.04 6.99
N SER A 75 -13.34 -0.80 7.32
CA SER A 75 -14.54 -0.92 6.50
C SER A 75 -15.32 0.40 6.40
N ARG A 76 -15.16 1.29 7.39
CA ARG A 76 -15.76 2.65 7.40
C ARG A 76 -15.22 3.51 6.25
N LEU A 77 -13.97 3.30 5.82
CA LEU A 77 -13.35 3.95 4.67
C LEU A 77 -13.98 3.42 3.36
N SER A 78 -15.25 3.70 3.15
CA SER A 78 -16.09 3.12 2.08
C SER A 78 -16.24 3.99 0.85
N GLY A 79 -15.98 5.29 0.95
CA GLY A 79 -16.02 6.25 -0.15
C GLY A 79 -14.87 6.07 -1.16
N PRO A 80 -14.82 6.84 -2.26
CA PRO A 80 -13.81 6.70 -3.29
C PRO A 80 -12.39 6.90 -2.75
N ILE A 81 -12.15 7.97 -1.99
CA ILE A 81 -10.85 8.26 -1.38
C ILE A 81 -10.56 7.30 -0.22
N GLY A 82 -11.58 7.00 0.62
CA GLY A 82 -11.45 6.04 1.70
C GLY A 82 -10.98 4.66 1.23
N ARG A 83 -11.51 4.15 0.11
CA ARG A 83 -11.03 2.91 -0.52
C ARG A 83 -9.59 3.01 -1.00
N GLN A 84 -9.15 4.16 -1.47
CA GLN A 84 -7.78 4.42 -1.88
C GLN A 84 -6.83 4.41 -0.68
N VAL A 85 -7.17 5.12 0.39
CA VAL A 85 -6.44 5.11 1.67
C VAL A 85 -6.30 3.67 2.19
N ARG A 86 -7.38 2.91 2.20
CA ARG A 86 -7.37 1.51 2.65
C ARG A 86 -6.44 0.64 1.83
N ARG A 87 -6.42 0.80 0.49
CA ARG A 87 -5.52 0.03 -0.40
C ARG A 87 -4.06 0.37 -0.17
N LYS A 88 -3.75 1.67 0.02
CA LYS A 88 -2.39 2.19 0.18
C LYS A 88 -1.94 2.30 1.65
N ARG A 89 -2.74 1.77 2.58
CA ARG A 89 -2.50 1.86 4.02
C ARG A 89 -1.08 1.50 4.44
N ARG A 90 -0.55 0.40 3.91
CA ARG A 90 0.81 -0.08 4.27
C ARG A 90 1.89 0.91 3.84
N ASP A 91 1.73 1.50 2.67
CA ASP A 91 2.68 2.47 2.13
C ASP A 91 2.63 3.77 2.93
N LEU A 92 1.42 4.24 3.27
CA LEU A 92 1.22 5.41 4.13
C LEU A 92 1.86 5.24 5.50
N VAL A 93 1.63 4.10 6.15
CA VAL A 93 2.21 3.79 7.47
C VAL A 93 3.73 3.66 7.36
N ALA A 94 4.26 3.03 6.32
CA ALA A 94 5.70 2.89 6.11
C ALA A 94 6.38 4.24 5.85
N ALA A 95 5.78 5.09 5.00
CA ALA A 95 6.29 6.43 4.72
C ALA A 95 6.33 7.30 5.99
N ALA A 96 5.25 7.31 6.77
CA ALA A 96 5.22 8.04 8.03
C ALA A 96 6.27 7.51 9.03
N ALA A 97 6.39 6.19 9.17
CA ALA A 97 7.35 5.56 10.07
C ALA A 97 8.81 5.88 9.69
N ALA A 98 9.14 6.05 8.40
CA ALA A 98 10.47 6.47 7.95
C ALA A 98 10.88 7.85 8.52
N HIS A 99 9.90 8.67 8.89
CA HIS A 99 10.07 9.97 9.54
C HIS A 99 9.81 9.94 11.05
N ASN A 100 9.68 8.76 11.66
CA ASN A 100 9.29 8.57 13.07
C ASN A 100 7.91 9.19 13.41
N VAL A 101 7.03 9.37 12.42
CA VAL A 101 5.63 9.74 12.63
C VAL A 101 4.84 8.47 12.88
N THR A 102 4.03 8.50 13.93
CA THR A 102 3.30 7.31 14.42
C THR A 102 1.80 7.58 14.56
N ASN A 103 1.02 6.54 14.82
CA ASN A 103 -0.41 6.63 15.10
C ASN A 103 -1.19 7.38 14.01
N LEU A 104 -0.99 7.00 12.73
CA LEU A 104 -1.77 7.54 11.63
C LEU A 104 -3.25 7.16 11.80
N ARG A 105 -4.12 8.14 11.84
CA ARG A 105 -5.58 7.97 11.99
C ARG A 105 -6.29 8.89 11.00
N VAL A 106 -7.18 8.32 10.22
CA VAL A 106 -8.05 9.10 9.33
C VAL A 106 -9.20 9.67 10.14
N PHE A 107 -9.59 10.90 9.87
CA PHE A 107 -10.79 11.53 10.42
C PHE A 107 -11.56 12.31 9.35
N GLY A 108 -12.58 13.08 9.72
CA GLY A 108 -13.34 13.88 8.77
C GLY A 108 -14.25 13.07 7.84
N SER A 109 -14.49 13.58 6.63
CA SER A 109 -15.42 13.01 5.66
C SER A 109 -15.00 11.61 5.23
N VAL A 110 -13.71 11.39 5.00
CA VAL A 110 -13.14 10.10 4.59
C VAL A 110 -13.39 9.02 5.65
N ALA A 111 -13.18 9.34 6.91
CA ALA A 111 -13.41 8.40 8.02
C ALA A 111 -14.90 8.02 8.18
N ARG A 112 -15.82 8.92 7.81
CA ARG A 112 -17.27 8.67 7.85
C ARG A 112 -17.82 7.99 6.58
N GLY A 113 -16.98 7.84 5.53
CA GLY A 113 -17.39 7.30 4.23
C GLY A 113 -18.26 8.29 3.42
N GLU A 114 -18.20 9.59 3.74
CA GLU A 114 -18.94 10.68 3.09
C GLU A 114 -18.09 11.41 2.03
N ASP A 115 -16.89 10.90 1.74
CA ASP A 115 -15.93 11.50 0.84
C ASP A 115 -16.38 11.43 -0.63
N GLN A 116 -15.99 12.47 -1.38
CA GLN A 116 -16.15 12.61 -2.82
C GLN A 116 -14.79 12.37 -3.53
N PRO A 117 -14.74 12.21 -4.86
CA PRO A 117 -13.48 11.97 -5.59
C PRO A 117 -12.42 13.07 -5.44
N ASP A 118 -12.82 14.29 -5.10
CA ASP A 118 -12.00 15.48 -4.88
C ASP A 118 -11.83 15.85 -3.40
N SER A 119 -12.26 14.99 -2.50
CA SER A 119 -12.09 15.22 -1.05
C SER A 119 -10.64 15.12 -0.63
N ASP A 120 -10.24 15.99 0.29
CA ASP A 120 -8.97 15.93 0.98
C ASP A 120 -8.98 14.78 2.01
N VAL A 121 -7.82 14.30 2.38
CA VAL A 121 -7.63 13.27 3.41
C VAL A 121 -7.12 13.92 4.68
N ASP A 122 -7.96 13.98 5.71
CA ASP A 122 -7.57 14.45 7.04
C ASP A 122 -6.88 13.33 7.82
N LEU A 123 -5.60 13.51 8.15
CA LEU A 123 -4.81 12.56 8.94
C LEU A 123 -4.36 13.17 10.26
N LEU A 124 -4.72 12.50 11.35
CA LEU A 124 -4.22 12.80 12.69
C LEU A 124 -2.99 11.93 12.96
N VAL A 125 -1.92 12.53 13.47
CA VAL A 125 -0.63 11.88 13.68
C VAL A 125 0.03 12.28 14.97
N ASP A 126 0.90 11.42 15.49
CA ASP A 126 1.80 11.74 16.58
C ASP A 126 3.20 12.02 16.01
N LEU A 127 3.71 13.24 16.27
CA LEU A 127 5.02 13.69 15.77
C LEU A 127 6.14 13.36 16.76
N PRO A 128 7.36 13.08 16.26
CA PRO A 128 8.53 12.99 17.14
C PRO A 128 8.88 14.37 17.74
N PRO A 129 9.50 14.42 18.94
CA PRO A 129 9.68 15.63 19.74
C PRO A 129 10.38 16.81 19.04
N HIS A 130 11.10 16.58 17.95
CA HIS A 130 11.92 17.61 17.28
C HIS A 130 11.51 17.86 15.83
N MET A 131 10.34 17.38 15.41
CA MET A 131 9.84 17.62 14.05
C MET A 131 9.30 19.05 13.93
N GLY A 132 10.01 19.89 13.17
CA GLY A 132 9.53 21.23 12.80
C GLY A 132 8.62 21.20 11.57
N LEU A 133 8.08 22.38 11.21
CA LEU A 133 7.17 22.58 10.06
C LEU A 133 7.72 22.03 8.74
N LEU A 134 9.02 22.19 8.49
CA LEU A 134 9.64 21.64 7.26
C LEU A 134 9.63 20.11 7.22
N GLY A 135 9.81 19.46 8.38
CA GLY A 135 9.71 18.01 8.49
C GLY A 135 8.27 17.53 8.23
N LEU A 136 7.31 18.20 8.86
CA LEU A 136 5.88 17.92 8.66
C LEU A 136 5.48 18.06 7.19
N GLY A 137 5.88 19.15 6.53
CA GLY A 137 5.61 19.38 5.10
C GLY A 137 6.21 18.32 4.18
N ARG A 138 7.37 17.74 4.53
CA ARG A 138 7.96 16.63 3.76
C ARG A 138 7.14 15.36 3.88
N VAL A 139 6.72 15.01 5.10
CA VAL A 139 5.85 13.85 5.33
C VAL A 139 4.53 14.01 4.59
N GLN A 140 3.93 15.19 4.69
CA GLN A 140 2.68 15.51 3.98
C GLN A 140 2.83 15.31 2.47
N ALA A 141 3.86 15.90 1.85
CA ALA A 141 4.11 15.77 0.41
C ALA A 141 4.33 14.30 -0.03
N GLU A 142 4.99 13.49 0.80
CA GLU A 142 5.19 12.07 0.52
C GLU A 142 3.87 11.29 0.59
N LEU A 143 3.03 11.56 1.60
CA LEU A 143 1.71 10.93 1.71
C LEU A 143 0.78 11.36 0.56
N GLU A 144 0.81 12.62 0.14
CA GLU A 144 0.10 13.13 -1.04
C GLU A 144 0.56 12.44 -2.33
N ALA A 145 1.88 12.26 -2.51
CA ALA A 145 2.42 11.54 -3.66
C ALA A 145 1.97 10.08 -3.69
N ILE A 146 1.90 9.42 -2.52
CA ILE A 146 1.36 8.07 -2.41
C ILE A 146 -0.13 8.06 -2.75
N LEU A 147 -0.93 8.95 -2.18
CA LEU A 147 -2.38 8.97 -2.38
C LEU A 147 -2.80 9.54 -3.74
N GLY A 148 -2.09 10.52 -4.26
CA GLY A 148 -2.47 11.25 -5.46
C GLY A 148 -3.63 12.24 -5.21
N THR A 149 -3.81 12.66 -3.96
CA THR A 149 -4.79 13.68 -3.53
C THR A 149 -4.21 14.49 -2.37
N THR A 150 -4.81 15.63 -2.06
CA THR A 150 -4.41 16.51 -0.95
C THR A 150 -4.55 15.79 0.39
N VAL A 151 -3.57 15.97 1.25
CA VAL A 151 -3.55 15.44 2.62
C VAL A 151 -3.44 16.59 3.60
N ASP A 152 -4.34 16.68 4.56
CA ASP A 152 -4.21 17.57 5.72
C ASP A 152 -3.64 16.78 6.90
N LEU A 153 -2.40 17.09 7.25
CA LEU A 153 -1.65 16.37 8.28
C LEU A 153 -1.67 17.17 9.58
N VAL A 154 -2.47 16.72 10.55
CA VAL A 154 -2.71 17.43 11.81
C VAL A 154 -1.99 16.72 12.96
N PRO A 155 -1.05 17.39 13.65
CA PRO A 155 -0.48 16.83 14.88
C PRO A 155 -1.54 16.68 15.97
N ALA A 156 -1.53 15.53 16.65
CA ALA A 156 -2.48 15.27 17.74
C ALA A 156 -2.32 16.24 18.92
N SER A 157 -1.10 16.80 19.11
CA SER A 157 -0.80 17.85 20.09
C SER A 157 -1.56 19.15 19.83
N ASP A 158 -1.84 19.45 18.55
CA ASP A 158 -2.36 20.75 18.12
C ASP A 158 -3.90 20.80 18.10
N LEU A 159 -4.54 19.63 18.29
CA LEU A 159 -6.00 19.57 18.37
C LEU A 159 -6.53 20.26 19.62
N LYS A 160 -7.34 21.29 19.41
CA LYS A 160 -8.12 21.92 20.49
C LYS A 160 -9.05 20.88 21.13
N PRO A 161 -9.30 20.94 22.46
CA PRO A 161 -10.10 19.93 23.16
C PRO A 161 -11.47 19.63 22.53
N ALA A 162 -12.17 20.67 22.07
CA ALA A 162 -13.47 20.50 21.42
C ALA A 162 -13.41 19.79 20.05
N VAL A 163 -12.34 20.04 19.27
CA VAL A 163 -12.11 19.38 17.99
C VAL A 163 -11.65 17.95 18.20
N ARG A 164 -10.82 17.71 19.22
CA ARG A 164 -10.36 16.39 19.62
C ARG A 164 -11.56 15.48 19.96
N ALA A 165 -12.47 15.92 20.83
CA ALA A 165 -13.64 15.15 21.23
C ALA A 165 -14.59 14.81 20.05
N ARG A 166 -14.59 15.64 19.00
CA ARG A 166 -15.35 15.37 17.77
C ARG A 166 -14.61 14.39 16.87
N ALA A 167 -13.30 14.60 16.66
CA ALA A 167 -12.46 13.74 15.84
C ALA A 167 -12.39 12.32 16.41
N GLU A 168 -12.24 12.16 17.73
CA GLU A 168 -12.13 10.86 18.42
C GLU A 168 -13.31 9.92 18.15
N ARG A 169 -14.49 10.43 17.83
CA ARG A 169 -15.66 9.59 17.49
C ARG A 169 -15.57 8.96 16.11
N ASP A 170 -14.84 9.60 15.22
CA ASP A 170 -14.79 9.22 13.80
C ASP A 170 -13.43 8.64 13.39
N LEU A 171 -12.43 8.59 14.30
CA LEU A 171 -11.10 8.10 13.99
C LEU A 171 -11.11 6.67 13.45
N VAL A 172 -10.34 6.47 12.38
CA VAL A 172 -10.03 5.16 11.82
C VAL A 172 -8.52 5.00 11.80
N ALA A 173 -7.98 4.07 12.58
CA ALA A 173 -6.55 3.79 12.63
C ALA A 173 -6.07 3.10 11.34
N LEU A 174 -4.90 3.55 10.85
CA LEU A 174 -4.23 2.97 9.69
C LEU A 174 -3.15 1.95 10.09
#